data_be7c2f5296302eedbb85fd4e5f8d8412
#
_entry.id   be7c2f5296302eedbb85fd4e5f8d8412
#
_cell.length_a   1.000
_cell.length_b   1.000
_cell.length_c   1.000
_cell.angle_alpha   90.00
_cell.angle_beta   90.00
_cell.angle_gamma   90.00
#
_symmetry.space_group_name_H-M   'P 1'
#
loop_
_entity.id
_entity.type
_entity.pdbx_description
1 polymer ?
#
loop_
_entity_poly.entity_id
_entity_poly.type
_entity_poly.pdbx_seq_one_letter_code
_entity_poly.pdbx_strand_id
1 'polypeptide(L)' 'MTLVVVDYGMGNLDSVARALRRVGADAQISGQAAVVAAADQLVLPGV' A
#
# COMPACT_ATOMS: atom_id res chain seq x y z
N MET A 1 -10.05 8.48 3.80
CA MET A 1 -9.83 7.02 3.93
C MET A 1 -8.42 6.70 3.49
N THR A 2 -7.66 6.00 4.32
CA THR A 2 -6.25 5.73 4.06
C THR A 2 -6.05 4.30 3.59
N LEU A 3 -5.46 4.14 2.41
CA LEU A 3 -5.09 2.84 1.87
C LEU A 3 -3.56 2.72 1.91
N VAL A 4 -3.05 1.71 2.58
CA VAL A 4 -1.62 1.49 2.69
C VAL A 4 -1.24 0.19 1.98
N VAL A 5 -0.25 0.31 1.09
CA VAL A 5 0.41 -0.86 0.49
C VAL A 5 1.57 -1.23 1.40
N VAL A 6 1.50 -2.41 1.99
CA VAL A 6 2.51 -2.81 2.98
C VAL A 6 3.82 -3.18 2.28
N ASP A 7 4.88 -2.50 2.67
CA ASP A 7 6.23 -2.77 2.16
C ASP A 7 6.93 -3.73 3.10
N TYR A 8 7.04 -4.97 2.68
CA TYR A 8 7.78 -5.97 3.44
C TYR A 8 8.99 -6.51 2.66
N GLY A 9 9.43 -5.73 1.67
CA GLY A 9 10.64 -6.06 0.90
C GLY A 9 10.43 -7.01 -0.27
N MET A 10 9.19 -7.30 -0.60
CA MET A 10 8.86 -8.24 -1.68
C MET A 10 8.02 -7.55 -2.73
N GLY A 11 8.26 -7.88 -3.99
CA GLY A 11 7.41 -7.48 -5.09
C GLY A 11 7.68 -6.08 -5.63
N ASN A 12 6.93 -5.71 -6.66
CA ASN A 12 7.05 -4.43 -7.33
C ASN A 12 5.96 -3.48 -6.83
N LEU A 13 6.30 -2.75 -5.78
CA LEU A 13 5.35 -1.89 -5.09
C LEU A 13 4.92 -0.69 -5.94
N ASP A 14 5.81 -0.20 -6.79
CA ASP A 14 5.50 0.94 -7.65
C ASP A 14 4.36 0.62 -8.62
N SER A 15 4.36 -0.57 -9.19
CA SER A 15 3.28 -0.99 -10.08
C SER A 15 1.94 -1.07 -9.37
N VAL A 16 1.95 -1.62 -8.16
CA VAL A 16 0.73 -1.73 -7.35
C VAL A 16 0.20 -0.35 -7.00
N ALA A 17 1.07 0.54 -6.53
CA ALA A 17 0.68 1.89 -6.14
C ALA A 17 0.12 2.67 -7.34
N ARG A 18 0.75 2.55 -8.51
CA ARG A 18 0.27 3.21 -9.72
C ARG A 18 -1.12 2.72 -10.11
N ALA A 19 -1.32 1.42 -10.07
CA ALA A 19 -2.61 0.85 -10.44
C ALA A 19 -3.72 1.36 -9.52
N LEU A 20 -3.44 1.44 -8.23
CA LEU A 20 -4.41 1.93 -7.25
C LEU A 20 -4.70 3.41 -7.44
N ARG A 21 -3.67 4.22 -7.72
CA ARG A 21 -3.86 5.65 -7.97
C ARG A 21 -4.66 5.91 -9.23
N ARG A 22 -4.53 5.06 -10.25
CA ARG A 22 -5.28 5.19 -11.49
C ARG A 22 -6.78 5.03 -11.30
N VAL A 23 -7.19 4.23 -10.33
CA VAL A 23 -8.60 4.06 -10.03
C VAL A 23 -9.09 5.03 -8.96
N GLY A 24 -8.27 6.02 -8.61
CA GLY A 24 -8.64 7.07 -7.69
C GLY A 24 -8.36 6.79 -6.22
N ALA A 25 -7.66 5.71 -5.91
CA ALA A 25 -7.31 5.40 -4.53
C ALA A 25 -6.11 6.23 -4.08
N ASP A 26 -6.16 6.74 -2.86
CA ASP A 26 -5.06 7.46 -2.25
C ASP A 26 -4.17 6.46 -1.52
N ALA A 27 -3.25 5.86 -2.25
CA ALA A 27 -2.44 4.76 -1.73
C ALA A 27 -1.07 5.27 -1.26
N GLN A 28 -0.66 4.81 -0.10
CA GLN A 28 0.67 5.05 0.46
C GLN A 28 1.42 3.72 0.55
N ILE A 29 2.74 3.78 0.32
CA ILE A 29 3.59 2.61 0.50
C ILE A 29 4.34 2.80 1.81
N SER A 30 4.22 1.86 2.73
CA SER A 30 4.92 1.94 4.00
C SER A 30 5.12 0.56 4.63
N GLY A 31 6.29 0.39 5.25
CA GLY A 31 6.58 -0.79 6.06
C GLY A 31 6.57 -0.48 7.57
N GLN A 32 6.23 0.75 7.94
CA GLN A 32 6.22 1.15 9.35
C GLN A 32 4.97 0.65 10.05
N ALA A 33 5.16 -0.01 11.19
CA ALA A 33 4.05 -0.61 11.92
C ALA A 33 2.98 0.41 12.31
N ALA A 34 3.40 1.62 12.70
CA ALA A 34 2.45 2.65 13.10
C ALA A 34 1.55 3.09 11.94
N VAL A 35 2.13 3.22 10.74
CA VAL A 35 1.38 3.61 9.54
C VAL A 35 0.42 2.49 9.13
N VAL A 36 0.90 1.26 9.16
CA VAL A 36 0.08 0.09 8.81
C VAL A 36 -1.09 -0.04 9.78
N ALA A 37 -0.84 0.14 11.07
CA ALA A 37 -1.88 0.02 12.09
C ALA A 37 -2.94 1.11 11.96
N ALA A 38 -2.57 2.29 11.48
CA ALA A 38 -3.49 3.42 11.33
C ALA A 38 -4.28 3.39 10.02
N ALA A 39 -3.96 2.49 9.11
CA ALA A 39 -4.60 2.44 7.81
C ALA A 39 -6.04 1.92 7.91
N ASP A 40 -6.92 2.51 7.10
CA ASP A 40 -8.29 2.01 6.97
C ASP A 40 -8.34 0.74 6.12
N GLN A 41 -7.49 0.67 5.11
CA GLN A 41 -7.40 -0.48 4.22
C GLN A 41 -5.94 -0.83 3.98
N LEU A 42 -5.67 -2.11 3.84
CA LEU A 42 -4.33 -2.62 3.59
C LEU A 42 -4.28 -3.44 2.31
N VAL A 43 -3.20 -3.28 1.56
CA VAL A 43 -2.90 -4.13 0.42
C VAL A 43 -1.59 -4.86 0.70
N LEU A 44 -1.65 -6.18 0.66
CA LEU A 44 -0.47 -7.03 0.80
C LEU A 44 -0.10 -7.54 -0.59
N PRO A 45 0.97 -7.00 -1.20
CA PRO A 45 1.37 -7.46 -2.52
C PRO A 45 1.70 -8.95 -2.49
N GLY A 46 1.31 -9.64 -3.55
CA GLY A 46 1.57 -11.06 -3.66
C GLY A 46 3.05 -11.37 -3.89
N VAL A 47 3.43 -12.57 -3.60
CA VAL A 47 4.79 -13.06 -3.81
C VAL A 47 4.90 -13.84 -5.09
#